data_c0c445dec02ed31ebdb0493a7fe934e4
#
_entry.id   c0c445dec02ed31ebdb0493a7fe934e4
#
_cell.length_a   1.000
_cell.length_b   1.000
_cell.length_c   1.000
_cell.angle_alpha   90.00
_cell.angle_beta   90.00
_cell.angle_gamma   90.00
#
_symmetry.space_group_name_H-M   'P 1'
#
loop_
_entity.id
_entity.type
_entity.pdbx_description
1 polymer ?
#
loop_
_entity_poly.entity_id
_entity_poly.type
_entity_poly.pdbx_seq_one_letter_code
_entity_poly.pdbx_strand_id
1 'polypeptide(L)'
;GWRASILACVICILVTALVTSMIFVGKFGGSSNYKLALKFAQVKQVVDKDYIGDADDTAISDASSSAIISAIGDKWSYYMTAEEYKAYQMYSNNEYAGIGVTIQLDDKTKGFRITAVTSDSPAAKAGLQQGDIITAIDGEDVTGKTLSDVQSTIRAKLNKTLKLTIQDSAGKSQTVTLDCTVIYTDPVAYKLMDNGVGYVQIRNFETGGGSRAVQAVDKLLDLGAKSLVFDLRDNPGGLLSELITILDHLLPQGDLFVSVDGNGKETVTQSDSVCVKVPMAVIVNGNTYSAAEFFAAALQEYDWATIVGQNTTGKGRSQTTIALPDGSAVHISSRKYLTPNRVDLSEQGGLVPDVVVAPAADSDVDAQLEAAIAALR
;
A
#
# COMPACT_ATOMS: atom_id res chain seq x y z
N GLY A 1 -69.90 -14.13 -2.19
CA GLY A 1 -70.14 -15.05 -3.32
C GLY A 1 -68.83 -15.31 -4.09
N TRP A 2 -68.81 -16.36 -4.91
CA TRP A 2 -67.63 -16.85 -5.61
C TRP A 2 -66.85 -15.78 -6.42
N ARG A 3 -67.55 -14.79 -6.98
CA ARG A 3 -66.97 -13.65 -7.70
C ARG A 3 -66.10 -12.77 -6.78
N ALA A 4 -66.49 -12.54 -5.54
CA ALA A 4 -65.73 -11.79 -4.55
C ALA A 4 -64.50 -12.56 -4.12
N SER A 5 -64.59 -13.88 -4.00
CA SER A 5 -63.43 -14.74 -3.68
C SER A 5 -62.38 -14.75 -4.81
N ILE A 6 -62.82 -14.82 -6.06
CA ILE A 6 -61.94 -14.72 -7.24
C ILE A 6 -61.24 -13.35 -7.27
N LEU A 7 -61.99 -12.27 -7.07
CA LEU A 7 -61.41 -10.92 -7.05
C LEU A 7 -60.37 -10.79 -5.92
N ALA A 8 -60.63 -11.31 -4.74
CA ALA A 8 -59.70 -11.32 -3.62
C ALA A 8 -58.44 -12.11 -3.95
N CYS A 9 -58.56 -13.30 -4.59
CA CYS A 9 -57.42 -14.09 -5.02
C CYS A 9 -56.54 -13.35 -6.05
N VAL A 10 -57.16 -12.70 -7.04
CA VAL A 10 -56.45 -11.91 -8.05
C VAL A 10 -55.71 -10.74 -7.41
N ILE A 11 -56.34 -10.02 -6.47
CA ILE A 11 -55.69 -8.94 -5.73
C ILE A 11 -54.50 -9.47 -4.93
N CYS A 12 -54.65 -10.59 -4.21
CA CYS A 12 -53.57 -11.21 -3.46
C CYS A 12 -52.38 -11.60 -4.37
N ILE A 13 -52.63 -12.19 -5.54
CA ILE A 13 -51.61 -12.54 -6.52
C ILE A 13 -50.89 -11.29 -7.01
N LEU A 14 -51.63 -10.24 -7.36
CA LEU A 14 -51.04 -8.99 -7.84
C LEU A 14 -50.20 -8.30 -6.75
N VAL A 15 -50.67 -8.25 -5.51
CA VAL A 15 -49.94 -7.69 -4.38
C VAL A 15 -48.68 -8.51 -4.09
N THR A 16 -48.79 -9.84 -4.08
CA THR A 16 -47.65 -10.72 -3.88
C THR A 16 -46.59 -10.52 -4.99
N ALA A 17 -47.03 -10.48 -6.24
CA ALA A 17 -46.12 -10.24 -7.38
C ALA A 17 -45.43 -8.87 -7.27
N LEU A 18 -46.15 -7.81 -6.90
CA LEU A 18 -45.63 -6.47 -6.70
C LEU A 18 -44.60 -6.43 -5.57
N VAL A 19 -44.94 -6.98 -4.41
CA VAL A 19 -44.05 -7.03 -3.24
C VAL A 19 -42.79 -7.84 -3.55
N THR A 20 -42.96 -9.01 -4.19
CA THR A 20 -41.82 -9.84 -4.60
C THR A 20 -40.92 -9.11 -5.58
N SER A 21 -41.47 -8.40 -6.57
CA SER A 21 -40.70 -7.59 -7.51
C SER A 21 -39.98 -6.44 -6.81
N MET A 22 -40.63 -5.76 -5.86
CA MET A 22 -39.96 -4.69 -5.08
C MET A 22 -38.81 -5.23 -4.23
N ILE A 23 -38.98 -6.36 -3.56
CA ILE A 23 -37.96 -7.03 -2.78
C ILE A 23 -36.79 -7.44 -3.70
N PHE A 24 -37.14 -8.02 -4.86
CA PHE A 24 -36.11 -8.45 -5.82
C PHE A 24 -35.30 -7.27 -6.35
N VAL A 25 -35.92 -6.19 -6.80
CA VAL A 25 -35.25 -4.95 -7.24
C VAL A 25 -34.48 -4.31 -6.10
N GLY A 26 -34.99 -4.36 -4.88
CA GLY A 26 -34.32 -3.86 -3.68
C GLY A 26 -32.98 -4.56 -3.39
N LYS A 27 -32.89 -5.87 -3.66
CA LYS A 27 -31.65 -6.64 -3.51
C LYS A 27 -30.52 -6.16 -4.44
N PHE A 28 -30.85 -5.51 -5.56
CA PHE A 28 -29.91 -4.87 -6.46
C PHE A 28 -29.60 -3.41 -6.09
N GLY A 29 -30.12 -2.90 -4.97
CA GLY A 29 -29.91 -1.50 -4.58
C GLY A 29 -30.74 -0.50 -5.40
N GLY A 30 -31.85 -0.96 -5.99
CA GLY A 30 -32.83 -0.13 -6.71
C GLY A 30 -32.92 -0.41 -8.21
N SER A 31 -33.88 0.30 -8.86
CA SER A 31 -34.21 0.06 -10.26
C SER A 31 -33.10 0.37 -11.26
N SER A 32 -32.23 1.32 -10.94
CA SER A 32 -31.08 1.68 -11.79
C SER A 32 -30.07 0.54 -11.84
N ASN A 33 -29.66 0.04 -10.69
CA ASN A 33 -28.71 -1.08 -10.58
C ASN A 33 -29.29 -2.36 -11.15
N TYR A 34 -30.60 -2.59 -10.98
CA TYR A 34 -31.29 -3.72 -11.60
C TYR A 34 -31.22 -3.66 -13.14
N LYS A 35 -31.46 -2.49 -13.76
CA LYS A 35 -31.33 -2.31 -15.22
C LYS A 35 -29.90 -2.57 -15.70
N LEU A 36 -28.90 -2.12 -14.93
CA LEU A 36 -27.50 -2.37 -15.24
C LEU A 36 -27.18 -3.87 -15.16
N ALA A 37 -27.62 -4.56 -14.10
CA ALA A 37 -27.45 -6.01 -13.96
C ALA A 37 -28.13 -6.78 -15.11
N LEU A 38 -29.32 -6.38 -15.55
CA LEU A 38 -29.99 -6.96 -16.73
C LEU A 38 -29.16 -6.79 -18.00
N LYS A 39 -28.55 -5.61 -18.18
CA LYS A 39 -27.70 -5.36 -19.36
C LYS A 39 -26.50 -6.30 -19.37
N PHE A 40 -25.82 -6.48 -18.23
CA PHE A 40 -24.72 -7.45 -18.11
C PHE A 40 -25.18 -8.87 -18.39
N ALA A 41 -26.31 -9.30 -17.82
CA ALA A 41 -26.87 -10.61 -18.07
C ALA A 41 -27.19 -10.85 -19.57
N GLN A 42 -27.73 -9.84 -20.26
CA GLN A 42 -27.99 -9.93 -21.71
C GLN A 42 -26.70 -10.09 -22.53
N VAL A 43 -25.65 -9.33 -22.19
CA VAL A 43 -24.34 -9.45 -22.86
C VAL A 43 -23.76 -10.85 -22.61
N LYS A 44 -23.80 -11.33 -21.36
CA LYS A 44 -23.32 -12.68 -21.01
C LYS A 44 -24.07 -13.76 -21.78
N GLN A 45 -25.39 -13.65 -21.92
CA GLN A 45 -26.19 -14.61 -22.70
C GLN A 45 -25.78 -14.66 -24.18
N VAL A 46 -25.38 -13.53 -24.77
CA VAL A 46 -24.86 -13.50 -26.15
C VAL A 46 -23.52 -14.24 -26.23
N VAL A 47 -22.62 -14.01 -25.25
CA VAL A 47 -21.35 -14.72 -25.17
C VAL A 47 -21.59 -16.22 -25.05
N ASP A 48 -22.44 -16.66 -24.12
CA ASP A 48 -22.71 -18.09 -23.87
C ASP A 48 -23.33 -18.79 -25.07
N LYS A 49 -24.10 -18.06 -25.88
CA LYS A 49 -24.82 -18.64 -27.01
C LYS A 49 -24.01 -18.66 -28.30
N ASP A 50 -23.28 -17.57 -28.56
CA ASP A 50 -22.77 -17.28 -29.91
C ASP A 50 -21.24 -17.25 -29.99
N TYR A 51 -20.52 -17.28 -28.82
CA TYR A 51 -19.05 -17.33 -28.82
C TYR A 51 -18.55 -18.73 -29.08
N ILE A 52 -17.62 -18.88 -30.03
CA ILE A 52 -17.08 -20.15 -30.49
C ILE A 52 -16.05 -20.79 -29.52
N GLY A 53 -15.47 -20.00 -28.60
CA GLY A 53 -14.48 -20.48 -27.65
C GLY A 53 -15.08 -20.68 -26.23
N ASP A 54 -14.24 -21.06 -25.30
CA ASP A 54 -14.60 -21.17 -23.89
C ASP A 54 -14.55 -19.79 -23.22
N ALA A 55 -15.55 -19.46 -22.42
CA ALA A 55 -15.62 -18.22 -21.67
C ALA A 55 -15.47 -18.52 -20.17
N ASP A 56 -14.48 -17.90 -19.54
CA ASP A 56 -14.25 -17.99 -18.09
C ASP A 56 -15.15 -16.99 -17.38
N ASP A 57 -16.11 -17.46 -16.61
CA ASP A 57 -17.07 -16.64 -15.85
C ASP A 57 -16.38 -15.81 -14.78
N THR A 58 -15.33 -16.31 -14.14
CA THR A 58 -14.57 -15.58 -13.13
C THR A 58 -13.85 -14.40 -13.78
N ALA A 59 -13.14 -14.65 -14.88
CA ALA A 59 -12.46 -13.60 -15.63
C ALA A 59 -13.42 -12.52 -16.16
N ILE A 60 -14.61 -12.91 -16.63
CA ILE A 60 -15.65 -11.97 -17.08
C ILE A 60 -16.17 -11.13 -15.90
N SER A 61 -16.40 -11.75 -14.75
CA SER A 61 -16.85 -11.06 -13.53
C SER A 61 -15.83 -10.03 -13.07
N ASP A 62 -14.56 -10.44 -12.96
CA ASP A 62 -13.46 -9.58 -12.52
C ASP A 62 -13.24 -8.40 -13.48
N ALA A 63 -13.21 -8.67 -14.80
CA ALA A 63 -13.06 -7.64 -15.82
C ALA A 63 -14.23 -6.64 -15.80
N SER A 64 -15.47 -7.12 -15.62
CA SER A 64 -16.66 -6.28 -15.53
C SER A 64 -16.63 -5.40 -14.27
N SER A 65 -16.24 -5.94 -13.13
CA SER A 65 -16.11 -5.22 -11.87
C SER A 65 -15.02 -4.15 -11.96
N SER A 66 -13.88 -4.48 -12.53
CA SER A 66 -12.79 -3.55 -12.81
C SER A 66 -13.23 -2.41 -13.73
N ALA A 67 -13.99 -2.71 -14.79
CA ALA A 67 -14.52 -1.71 -15.72
C ALA A 67 -15.49 -0.73 -15.05
N ILE A 68 -16.32 -1.18 -14.12
CA ILE A 68 -17.24 -0.31 -13.33
C ILE A 68 -16.41 0.73 -12.55
N ILE A 69 -15.37 0.30 -11.86
CA ILE A 69 -14.55 1.21 -11.05
C ILE A 69 -13.72 2.13 -11.94
N SER A 70 -13.14 1.62 -13.03
CA SER A 70 -12.39 2.43 -13.99
C SER A 70 -13.25 3.53 -14.64
N ALA A 71 -14.55 3.29 -14.84
CA ALA A 71 -15.49 4.26 -15.40
C ALA A 71 -15.74 5.49 -14.51
N ILE A 72 -15.39 5.43 -13.21
CA ILE A 72 -15.47 6.58 -12.29
C ILE A 72 -14.41 7.64 -12.65
N GLY A 73 -13.31 7.24 -13.31
CA GLY A 73 -12.21 8.14 -13.72
C GLY A 73 -11.31 8.59 -12.56
N ASP A 74 -11.40 7.97 -11.40
CA ASP A 74 -10.52 8.22 -10.27
C ASP A 74 -9.31 7.25 -10.30
N LYS A 75 -8.12 7.81 -10.50
CA LYS A 75 -6.87 7.03 -10.61
C LYS A 75 -6.49 6.28 -9.32
N TRP A 76 -7.10 6.61 -8.19
CA TRP A 76 -6.83 6.02 -6.89
C TRP A 76 -7.85 4.95 -6.49
N SER A 77 -8.93 4.81 -7.28
CA SER A 77 -9.96 3.79 -7.07
C SER A 77 -9.76 2.63 -8.02
N TYR A 78 -9.79 1.41 -7.51
CA TYR A 78 -9.60 0.19 -8.31
C TYR A 78 -10.32 -1.01 -7.69
N TYR A 79 -10.58 -2.01 -8.51
CA TYR A 79 -11.06 -3.32 -8.11
C TYR A 79 -9.85 -4.25 -7.92
N MET A 80 -9.95 -5.14 -6.96
CA MET A 80 -8.99 -6.22 -6.73
C MET A 80 -9.68 -7.57 -6.82
N THR A 81 -9.14 -8.49 -7.60
CA THR A 81 -9.51 -9.90 -7.55
C THR A 81 -9.24 -10.48 -6.16
N ALA A 82 -9.76 -11.67 -5.86
CA ALA A 82 -9.53 -12.32 -4.57
C ALA A 82 -8.03 -12.56 -4.29
N GLU A 83 -7.24 -12.85 -5.33
CA GLU A 83 -5.80 -13.04 -5.21
C GLU A 83 -5.08 -11.71 -4.95
N GLU A 84 -5.41 -10.65 -5.69
CA GLU A 84 -4.86 -9.32 -5.50
C GLU A 84 -5.22 -8.74 -4.13
N TYR A 85 -6.46 -8.95 -3.66
CA TYR A 85 -6.86 -8.50 -2.33
C TYR A 85 -6.09 -9.21 -1.22
N LYS A 86 -5.85 -10.52 -1.36
CA LYS A 86 -5.00 -11.25 -0.43
C LYS A 86 -3.55 -10.71 -0.41
N ALA A 87 -3.00 -10.40 -1.58
CA ALA A 87 -1.67 -9.78 -1.68
C ALA A 87 -1.66 -8.37 -1.04
N TYR A 88 -2.71 -7.58 -1.27
CA TYR A 88 -2.90 -6.27 -0.64
C TYR A 88 -2.96 -6.37 0.89
N GLN A 89 -3.69 -7.36 1.44
CA GLN A 89 -3.75 -7.58 2.89
C GLN A 89 -2.37 -7.92 3.49
N MET A 90 -1.59 -8.75 2.79
CA MET A 90 -0.21 -9.02 3.23
C MET A 90 0.65 -7.76 3.20
N TYR A 91 0.57 -6.98 2.11
CA TYR A 91 1.28 -5.71 2.00
C TYR A 91 0.90 -4.74 3.14
N SER A 92 -0.40 -4.59 3.44
CA SER A 92 -0.88 -3.73 4.53
C SER A 92 -0.46 -4.20 5.93
N ASN A 93 -0.05 -5.44 6.08
CA ASN A 93 0.56 -5.97 7.31
C ASN A 93 2.10 -5.91 7.31
N ASN A 94 2.70 -5.25 6.33
CA ASN A 94 4.15 -5.29 6.10
C ASN A 94 4.69 -6.73 5.93
N GLU A 95 3.89 -7.57 5.29
CA GLU A 95 4.19 -8.99 5.04
C GLU A 95 4.30 -9.26 3.54
N TYR A 96 5.08 -10.24 3.18
CA TYR A 96 5.10 -10.79 1.82
C TYR A 96 5.35 -12.29 1.82
N ALA A 97 4.85 -12.97 0.80
CA ALA A 97 5.19 -14.37 0.56
C ALA A 97 6.61 -14.46 -0.01
N GLY A 98 7.49 -15.22 0.63
CA GLY A 98 8.87 -15.30 0.18
C GLY A 98 9.75 -16.22 1.02
N ILE A 99 11.03 -16.14 0.76
CA ILE A 99 12.08 -16.89 1.45
C ILE A 99 13.00 -16.01 2.30
N GLY A 100 12.81 -14.67 2.25
CA GLY A 100 13.59 -13.72 3.03
C GLY A 100 14.91 -13.32 2.37
N VAL A 101 14.92 -13.12 1.06
CA VAL A 101 16.09 -12.57 0.33
C VAL A 101 15.68 -11.36 -0.49
N THR A 102 16.61 -10.41 -0.63
CA THR A 102 16.58 -9.37 -1.67
C THR A 102 17.46 -9.84 -2.81
N ILE A 103 16.93 -9.78 -4.04
CA ILE A 103 17.63 -10.27 -5.24
C ILE A 103 17.71 -9.18 -6.31
N GLN A 104 18.78 -9.24 -7.09
CA GLN A 104 19.02 -8.37 -8.24
C GLN A 104 19.55 -9.22 -9.40
N LEU A 105 19.20 -8.85 -10.64
CA LEU A 105 19.75 -9.51 -11.82
C LEU A 105 21.29 -9.39 -11.83
N ASP A 106 21.96 -10.50 -12.03
CA ASP A 106 23.41 -10.54 -12.20
C ASP A 106 23.76 -10.50 -13.70
N ASP A 107 24.47 -9.45 -14.11
CA ASP A 107 24.76 -9.23 -15.53
C ASP A 107 25.66 -10.29 -16.15
N LYS A 108 26.48 -10.96 -15.35
CA LYS A 108 27.44 -11.97 -15.82
C LYS A 108 26.80 -13.33 -16.02
N THR A 109 26.08 -13.79 -15.01
CA THR A 109 25.47 -15.15 -15.02
C THR A 109 24.05 -15.14 -15.58
N LYS A 110 23.41 -13.93 -15.67
CA LYS A 110 21.97 -13.76 -15.95
C LYS A 110 21.06 -14.45 -14.94
N GLY A 111 21.61 -14.93 -13.81
CA GLY A 111 20.86 -15.38 -12.64
C GLY A 111 20.54 -14.24 -11.70
N PHE A 112 20.10 -14.55 -10.48
CA PHE A 112 19.66 -13.52 -9.51
C PHE A 112 20.55 -13.53 -8.28
N ARG A 113 21.39 -12.50 -8.16
CA ARG A 113 22.30 -12.32 -7.02
C ARG A 113 21.53 -11.92 -5.78
N ILE A 114 21.77 -12.61 -4.67
CA ILE A 114 21.27 -12.24 -3.36
C ILE A 114 22.07 -11.02 -2.86
N THR A 115 21.41 -9.89 -2.67
CA THR A 115 21.99 -8.65 -2.16
C THR A 115 21.80 -8.48 -0.66
N ALA A 116 20.76 -9.13 -0.09
CA ALA A 116 20.54 -9.19 1.35
C ALA A 116 19.77 -10.46 1.74
N VAL A 117 19.99 -10.93 2.97
CA VAL A 117 19.24 -12.03 3.58
C VAL A 117 18.64 -11.52 4.88
N THR A 118 17.32 -11.68 5.01
CA THR A 118 16.58 -11.29 6.23
C THR A 118 16.92 -12.24 7.36
N SER A 119 17.26 -11.72 8.54
CA SER A 119 17.51 -12.51 9.74
C SER A 119 16.32 -13.40 10.08
N ASP A 120 16.58 -14.60 10.60
CA ASP A 120 15.58 -15.61 11.00
C ASP A 120 14.66 -16.11 9.88
N SER A 121 14.89 -15.69 8.64
CA SER A 121 14.14 -16.14 7.47
C SER A 121 14.47 -17.60 7.08
N PRO A 122 13.62 -18.25 6.26
CA PRO A 122 13.94 -19.54 5.66
C PRO A 122 15.28 -19.56 4.94
N ALA A 123 15.62 -18.49 4.20
CA ALA A 123 16.90 -18.35 3.51
C ALA A 123 18.08 -18.32 4.48
N ALA A 124 17.99 -17.54 5.57
CA ALA A 124 19.02 -17.49 6.59
C ALA A 124 19.24 -18.86 7.25
N LYS A 125 18.13 -19.54 7.62
CA LYS A 125 18.18 -20.89 8.21
C LYS A 125 18.74 -21.94 7.27
N ALA A 126 18.55 -21.78 5.96
CA ALA A 126 19.08 -22.63 4.93
C ALA A 126 20.55 -22.31 4.57
N GLY A 127 21.15 -21.28 5.19
CA GLY A 127 22.55 -20.90 5.00
C GLY A 127 22.83 -20.09 3.74
N LEU A 128 21.82 -19.49 3.10
CA LEU A 128 22.01 -18.58 1.98
C LEU A 128 22.69 -17.29 2.45
N GLN A 129 23.59 -16.77 1.63
CA GLN A 129 24.39 -15.60 1.95
C GLN A 129 24.29 -14.51 0.89
N GLN A 130 24.60 -13.28 1.28
CA GLN A 130 24.81 -12.20 0.32
C GLN A 130 25.93 -12.58 -0.65
N GLY A 131 25.68 -12.39 -1.94
CA GLY A 131 26.61 -12.76 -3.01
C GLY A 131 26.26 -14.06 -3.71
N ASP A 132 25.50 -14.98 -3.11
CA ASP A 132 25.00 -16.16 -3.77
C ASP A 132 24.10 -15.80 -4.97
N ILE A 133 24.12 -16.61 -6.02
CA ILE A 133 23.35 -16.37 -7.25
C ILE A 133 22.35 -17.50 -7.45
N ILE A 134 21.07 -17.19 -7.48
CA ILE A 134 20.01 -18.15 -7.81
C ILE A 134 19.99 -18.37 -9.31
N THR A 135 20.14 -19.63 -9.75
CA THR A 135 20.17 -20.02 -11.16
C THR A 135 19.01 -20.92 -11.56
N ALA A 136 18.40 -21.66 -10.61
CA ALA A 136 17.20 -22.45 -10.88
C ALA A 136 16.28 -22.52 -9.67
N ILE A 137 14.96 -22.70 -9.91
CA ILE A 137 13.91 -22.92 -8.92
C ILE A 137 13.16 -24.20 -9.27
N ASP A 138 13.09 -25.18 -8.36
CA ASP A 138 12.48 -26.50 -8.56
C ASP A 138 13.00 -27.24 -9.80
N GLY A 139 14.25 -26.98 -10.18
CA GLY A 139 14.90 -27.55 -11.35
C GLY A 139 14.66 -26.78 -12.66
N GLU A 140 13.83 -25.76 -12.67
CA GLU A 140 13.67 -24.88 -13.82
C GLU A 140 14.72 -23.76 -13.81
N ASP A 141 15.43 -23.60 -14.90
CA ASP A 141 16.40 -22.51 -15.09
C ASP A 141 15.69 -21.15 -15.07
N VAL A 142 16.18 -20.24 -14.24
CA VAL A 142 15.67 -18.87 -14.14
C VAL A 142 16.59 -17.82 -14.78
N THR A 143 17.71 -18.25 -15.37
CA THR A 143 18.63 -17.32 -16.04
C THR A 143 17.96 -16.67 -17.25
N GLY A 144 18.07 -15.34 -17.32
CA GLY A 144 17.41 -14.56 -18.37
C GLY A 144 15.91 -14.31 -18.19
N LYS A 145 15.27 -14.83 -17.13
CA LYS A 145 13.90 -14.43 -16.76
C LYS A 145 13.92 -13.03 -16.18
N THR A 146 12.74 -12.40 -16.09
CA THR A 146 12.62 -11.09 -15.40
C THR A 146 12.62 -11.27 -13.88
N LEU A 147 12.99 -10.22 -13.15
CA LEU A 147 12.92 -10.20 -11.69
C LEU A 147 11.49 -10.49 -11.19
N SER A 148 10.50 -9.93 -11.87
CA SER A 148 9.08 -10.14 -11.57
C SER A 148 8.67 -11.60 -11.70
N ASP A 149 9.12 -12.30 -12.76
CA ASP A 149 8.79 -13.71 -12.98
C ASP A 149 9.35 -14.60 -11.86
N VAL A 150 10.61 -14.35 -11.46
CA VAL A 150 11.27 -15.10 -10.39
C VAL A 150 10.60 -14.85 -9.05
N GLN A 151 10.27 -13.59 -8.73
CA GLN A 151 9.53 -13.25 -7.53
C GLN A 151 8.14 -13.92 -7.51
N SER A 152 7.42 -13.89 -8.62
CA SER A 152 6.10 -14.53 -8.75
C SER A 152 6.20 -16.05 -8.58
N THR A 153 7.21 -16.69 -9.19
CA THR A 153 7.46 -18.12 -9.03
C THR A 153 7.70 -18.50 -7.57
N ILE A 154 8.49 -17.71 -6.82
CA ILE A 154 8.72 -17.95 -5.40
C ILE A 154 7.44 -17.72 -4.59
N ARG A 155 6.72 -16.62 -4.84
CA ARG A 155 5.47 -16.27 -4.12
C ARG A 155 4.37 -17.32 -4.29
N ALA A 156 4.26 -17.91 -5.47
CA ALA A 156 3.31 -19.00 -5.76
C ALA A 156 3.56 -20.27 -4.92
N LYS A 157 4.73 -20.36 -4.27
CA LYS A 157 5.08 -21.47 -3.36
C LYS A 157 4.77 -21.18 -1.89
N LEU A 158 3.98 -20.16 -1.58
CA LEU A 158 3.60 -19.86 -0.20
C LEU A 158 3.06 -21.12 0.52
N ASN A 159 3.62 -21.37 1.71
CA ASN A 159 3.38 -22.57 2.53
C ASN A 159 3.78 -23.91 1.84
N LYS A 160 4.70 -23.85 0.90
CA LYS A 160 5.29 -25.03 0.24
C LYS A 160 6.81 -24.95 0.28
N THR A 161 7.42 -26.10 0.23
CA THR A 161 8.87 -26.25 0.08
C THR A 161 9.26 -26.04 -1.38
N LEU A 162 10.37 -25.36 -1.60
CA LEU A 162 10.99 -25.19 -2.91
C LEU A 162 12.48 -25.55 -2.87
N LYS A 163 13.04 -25.88 -4.03
CA LYS A 163 14.47 -26.17 -4.20
C LYS A 163 15.10 -25.05 -5.01
N LEU A 164 16.11 -24.39 -4.43
CA LEU A 164 16.92 -23.41 -5.15
C LEU A 164 18.24 -24.03 -5.57
N THR A 165 18.59 -23.90 -6.84
CA THR A 165 19.98 -24.10 -7.27
C THR A 165 20.66 -22.75 -7.19
N ILE A 166 21.71 -22.67 -6.39
CA ILE A 166 22.52 -21.45 -6.21
C ILE A 166 23.95 -21.71 -6.63
N GLN A 167 24.63 -20.65 -7.03
CA GLN A 167 26.07 -20.59 -7.23
C GLN A 167 26.67 -19.68 -6.16
N ASP A 168 27.58 -20.21 -5.36
CA ASP A 168 28.26 -19.42 -4.34
C ASP A 168 29.31 -18.45 -4.93
N SER A 169 29.93 -17.63 -4.08
CA SER A 169 30.96 -16.67 -4.48
C SER A 169 32.19 -17.32 -5.11
N ALA A 170 32.44 -18.62 -4.87
CA ALA A 170 33.51 -19.40 -5.48
C ALA A 170 33.09 -20.04 -6.81
N GLY A 171 31.87 -19.85 -7.26
CA GLY A 171 31.34 -20.43 -8.48
C GLY A 171 30.86 -21.88 -8.33
N LYS A 172 30.81 -22.42 -7.11
CA LYS A 172 30.33 -23.78 -6.85
C LYS A 172 28.80 -23.79 -6.81
N SER A 173 28.22 -24.68 -7.60
CA SER A 173 26.75 -24.88 -7.62
C SER A 173 26.34 -25.84 -6.50
N GLN A 174 25.25 -25.52 -5.82
CA GLN A 174 24.59 -26.38 -4.84
C GLN A 174 23.08 -26.20 -4.87
N THR A 175 22.36 -27.22 -4.42
CA THR A 175 20.90 -27.17 -4.28
C THR A 175 20.55 -27.07 -2.81
N VAL A 176 19.74 -26.06 -2.47
CA VAL A 176 19.24 -25.78 -1.11
C VAL A 176 17.72 -25.96 -1.12
N THR A 177 17.20 -26.66 -0.12
CA THR A 177 15.76 -26.85 0.08
C THR A 177 15.30 -25.99 1.24
N LEU A 178 14.23 -25.20 1.02
CA LEU A 178 13.68 -24.28 2.03
C LEU A 178 12.19 -24.03 1.78
N ASP A 179 11.50 -23.51 2.79
CA ASP A 179 10.08 -23.20 2.70
C ASP A 179 9.86 -21.76 2.28
N CYS A 180 8.85 -21.54 1.44
CA CYS A 180 8.31 -20.21 1.20
C CYS A 180 7.26 -19.91 2.27
N THR A 181 7.48 -18.85 3.04
CA THR A 181 6.62 -18.47 4.16
C THR A 181 6.20 -17.02 4.08
N VAL A 182 5.36 -16.58 5.00
CA VAL A 182 5.11 -15.14 5.22
C VAL A 182 6.33 -14.54 5.91
N ILE A 183 6.89 -13.50 5.31
CA ILE A 183 8.03 -12.73 5.82
C ILE A 183 7.54 -11.35 6.21
N TYR A 184 7.80 -10.94 7.44
CA TYR A 184 7.56 -9.58 7.92
C TYR A 184 8.74 -8.68 7.55
N THR A 185 8.45 -7.46 7.11
CA THR A 185 9.43 -6.41 6.85
C THR A 185 9.17 -5.24 7.80
N ASP A 186 10.14 -4.87 8.62
CA ASP A 186 9.99 -3.70 9.49
C ASP A 186 9.86 -2.44 8.63
N PRO A 187 8.75 -1.70 8.75
CA PRO A 187 8.53 -0.48 7.97
C PRO A 187 9.46 0.67 8.38
N VAL A 188 10.19 0.56 9.49
CA VAL A 188 11.03 1.61 10.04
C VAL A 188 12.45 1.11 10.23
N ALA A 189 13.42 1.87 9.72
CA ALA A 189 14.84 1.71 10.06
C ALA A 189 15.34 2.98 10.74
N TYR A 190 16.22 2.85 11.72
CA TYR A 190 16.77 4.01 12.42
C TYR A 190 18.22 3.78 12.84
N LYS A 191 18.94 4.88 12.98
CA LYS A 191 20.32 4.88 13.51
C LYS A 191 20.66 6.21 14.17
N LEU A 192 21.44 6.17 15.25
CA LEU A 192 22.11 7.35 15.77
C LEU A 192 23.37 7.59 14.92
N MET A 193 23.50 8.77 14.33
CA MET A 193 24.67 9.16 13.56
C MET A 193 25.79 9.69 14.47
N ASP A 194 27.04 9.67 14.00
CA ASP A 194 28.22 10.11 14.78
C ASP A 194 28.14 11.58 15.21
N ASN A 195 27.40 12.41 14.47
CA ASN A 195 27.14 13.82 14.79
C ASN A 195 26.01 14.04 15.81
N GLY A 196 25.44 12.98 16.37
CA GLY A 196 24.34 13.04 17.34
C GLY A 196 22.95 13.26 16.75
N VAL A 197 22.82 13.17 15.42
CA VAL A 197 21.52 13.20 14.72
C VAL A 197 20.88 11.82 14.74
N GLY A 198 19.63 11.72 15.17
CA GLY A 198 18.82 10.53 15.01
C GLY A 198 18.21 10.48 13.61
N TYR A 199 18.58 9.48 12.82
CA TYR A 199 18.02 9.24 11.50
C TYR A 199 16.94 8.18 11.59
N VAL A 200 15.73 8.46 11.05
CA VAL A 200 14.57 7.57 11.03
C VAL A 200 14.06 7.49 9.60
N GLN A 201 14.21 6.34 8.96
CA GLN A 201 13.59 6.05 7.67
C GLN A 201 12.24 5.38 7.89
N ILE A 202 11.15 5.98 7.41
CA ILE A 202 9.80 5.40 7.42
C ILE A 202 9.46 5.01 5.98
N ARG A 203 9.42 3.71 5.70
CA ARG A 203 9.18 3.19 4.35
C ARG A 203 7.72 3.25 3.93
N ASN A 204 6.80 3.11 4.90
CA ASN A 204 5.36 3.25 4.72
C ASN A 204 4.67 3.49 6.07
N PHE A 205 3.40 3.88 6.00
CA PHE A 205 2.50 4.01 7.15
C PHE A 205 1.47 2.87 7.20
N GLU A 206 1.82 1.68 6.68
CA GLU A 206 1.00 0.49 6.86
C GLU A 206 1.06 -0.02 8.31
N THR A 207 0.38 -1.10 8.63
CA THR A 207 0.24 -1.63 10.00
C THR A 207 1.58 -1.63 10.75
N GLY A 208 1.62 -0.94 11.86
CA GLY A 208 2.81 -0.79 12.70
C GLY A 208 3.77 0.34 12.30
N GLY A 209 3.59 1.00 11.15
CA GLY A 209 4.50 2.03 10.66
C GLY A 209 4.66 3.21 11.61
N GLY A 210 3.55 3.76 12.10
CA GLY A 210 3.57 4.87 13.06
C GLY A 210 4.09 4.46 14.44
N SER A 211 3.60 3.36 14.98
CA SER A 211 4.02 2.86 16.29
C SER A 211 5.50 2.44 16.32
N ARG A 212 6.03 1.88 15.23
CA ARG A 212 7.46 1.59 15.08
C ARG A 212 8.29 2.87 14.96
N ALA A 213 7.77 3.90 14.29
CA ALA A 213 8.42 5.21 14.21
C ALA A 213 8.49 5.88 15.59
N VAL A 214 7.43 5.84 16.40
CA VAL A 214 7.43 6.31 17.80
C VAL A 214 8.53 5.60 18.59
N GLN A 215 8.57 4.26 18.55
CA GLN A 215 9.61 3.48 19.25
C GLN A 215 11.03 3.85 18.80
N ALA A 216 11.23 4.10 17.51
CA ALA A 216 12.53 4.51 16.97
C ALA A 216 12.93 5.90 17.47
N VAL A 217 12.00 6.85 17.51
CA VAL A 217 12.21 8.20 18.07
C VAL A 217 12.61 8.12 19.53
N ASP A 218 11.82 7.45 20.37
CA ASP A 218 12.10 7.30 21.80
C ASP A 218 13.47 6.65 22.02
N LYS A 219 13.77 5.59 21.30
CA LYS A 219 15.06 4.90 21.40
C LYS A 219 16.24 5.79 21.01
N LEU A 220 16.09 6.63 19.98
CA LEU A 220 17.14 7.55 19.56
C LEU A 220 17.36 8.66 20.60
N LEU A 221 16.28 9.19 21.18
CA LEU A 221 16.36 10.19 22.25
C LEU A 221 17.02 9.60 23.50
N ASP A 222 16.68 8.37 23.90
CA ASP A 222 17.33 7.63 24.99
C ASP A 222 18.83 7.42 24.73
N LEU A 223 19.22 7.22 23.48
CA LEU A 223 20.62 7.10 23.05
C LEU A 223 21.32 8.45 22.97
N GLY A 224 20.61 9.55 23.22
CA GLY A 224 21.17 10.89 23.31
C GLY A 224 21.12 11.71 22.02
N ALA A 225 20.27 11.31 21.05
CA ALA A 225 20.02 12.14 19.87
C ALA A 225 19.58 13.54 20.27
N LYS A 226 20.12 14.56 19.60
CA LYS A 226 19.84 15.98 19.86
C LYS A 226 18.90 16.59 18.84
N SER A 227 18.71 15.92 17.72
CA SER A 227 17.85 16.32 16.61
C SER A 227 17.48 15.07 15.82
N LEU A 228 16.43 15.17 14.98
CA LEU A 228 15.90 14.05 14.21
C LEU A 228 15.82 14.41 12.72
N VAL A 229 16.16 13.45 11.87
CA VAL A 229 15.87 13.49 10.44
C VAL A 229 14.96 12.33 10.09
N PHE A 230 13.79 12.63 9.55
CA PHE A 230 12.86 11.64 9.01
C PHE A 230 13.07 11.53 7.49
N ASP A 231 13.29 10.32 7.00
CA ASP A 231 13.40 10.03 5.57
C ASP A 231 12.12 9.35 5.07
N LEU A 232 11.36 10.08 4.27
CA LEU A 232 10.11 9.65 3.67
C LEU A 232 10.23 9.50 2.14
N ARG A 233 11.43 9.47 1.60
CA ARG A 233 11.61 9.22 0.17
C ARG A 233 11.03 7.87 -0.21
N ASP A 234 10.29 7.84 -1.32
CA ASP A 234 9.60 6.65 -1.86
C ASP A 234 8.55 6.04 -0.90
N ASN A 235 8.10 6.79 0.11
CA ASN A 235 7.05 6.36 1.03
C ASN A 235 5.67 6.59 0.39
N PRO A 236 4.88 5.53 0.11
CA PRO A 236 3.58 5.65 -0.54
C PRO A 236 2.45 6.09 0.41
N GLY A 237 2.74 6.35 1.66
CA GLY A 237 1.73 6.57 2.68
C GLY A 237 1.31 5.26 3.38
N GLY A 238 0.03 5.12 3.66
CA GLY A 238 -0.56 3.97 4.35
C GLY A 238 -1.76 4.38 5.21
N LEU A 239 -1.89 3.76 6.37
CA LEU A 239 -3.04 3.91 7.27
C LEU A 239 -3.02 5.25 8.00
N LEU A 240 -4.18 5.90 8.04
CA LEU A 240 -4.38 7.14 8.78
C LEU A 240 -4.10 6.98 10.28
N SER A 241 -4.48 5.86 10.87
CA SER A 241 -4.21 5.57 12.30
C SER A 241 -2.72 5.59 12.61
N GLU A 242 -1.89 5.07 11.73
CA GLU A 242 -0.43 5.05 11.90
C GLU A 242 0.18 6.45 11.74
N LEU A 243 -0.34 7.23 10.77
CA LEU A 243 0.03 8.64 10.63
C LEU A 243 -0.31 9.44 11.91
N ILE A 244 -1.53 9.28 12.43
CA ILE A 244 -1.97 9.98 13.64
C ILE A 244 -1.07 9.61 14.83
N THR A 245 -0.76 8.31 15.00
CA THR A 245 0.06 7.82 16.11
C THR A 245 1.41 8.53 16.19
N ILE A 246 2.11 8.70 15.07
CA ILE A 246 3.41 9.37 15.08
C ILE A 246 3.28 10.90 15.14
N LEU A 247 2.29 11.50 14.49
CA LEU A 247 2.09 12.96 14.55
C LEU A 247 1.70 13.42 15.94
N ASP A 248 0.83 12.67 16.63
CA ASP A 248 0.42 12.95 18.00
C ASP A 248 1.63 12.92 18.97
N HIS A 249 2.55 11.98 18.76
CA HIS A 249 3.78 11.88 19.53
C HIS A 249 4.76 13.04 19.28
N LEU A 250 4.79 13.58 18.06
CA LEU A 250 5.77 14.60 17.68
C LEU A 250 5.27 16.02 17.89
N LEU A 251 4.00 16.32 17.61
CA LEU A 251 3.45 17.67 17.53
C LEU A 251 2.80 18.13 18.84
N PRO A 252 2.84 19.43 19.14
CA PRO A 252 2.09 19.98 20.26
C PRO A 252 0.58 19.87 20.03
N GLN A 253 -0.22 20.17 21.05
CA GLN A 253 -1.66 20.15 20.97
C GLN A 253 -2.18 21.03 19.83
N GLY A 254 -2.99 20.44 18.95
CA GLY A 254 -3.60 21.12 17.81
C GLY A 254 -4.17 20.17 16.76
N ASP A 255 -4.61 20.73 15.65
CA ASP A 255 -5.18 19.98 14.54
C ASP A 255 -4.05 19.21 13.83
N LEU A 256 -4.14 17.89 13.73
CA LEU A 256 -3.18 17.07 12.98
C LEU A 256 -3.56 16.99 11.51
N PHE A 257 -4.87 16.87 11.26
CA PHE A 257 -5.36 16.77 9.90
C PHE A 257 -6.90 16.84 9.85
N VAL A 258 -7.44 17.17 8.69
CA VAL A 258 -8.88 17.30 8.47
C VAL A 258 -9.34 16.32 7.39
N SER A 259 -10.41 15.57 7.67
CA SER A 259 -11.06 14.65 6.74
C SER A 259 -12.41 15.22 6.32
N VAL A 260 -12.69 15.27 5.02
CA VAL A 260 -13.94 15.79 4.46
C VAL A 260 -14.67 14.65 3.75
N ASP A 261 -15.92 14.37 4.14
CA ASP A 261 -16.73 13.33 3.51
C ASP A 261 -17.41 13.83 2.22
N GLY A 262 -18.13 12.93 1.53
CA GLY A 262 -18.83 13.24 0.28
C GLY A 262 -19.95 14.28 0.41
N ASN A 263 -20.39 14.62 1.63
CA ASN A 263 -21.38 15.66 1.92
C ASN A 263 -20.73 16.98 2.32
N GLY A 264 -19.40 17.07 2.33
CA GLY A 264 -18.65 18.26 2.75
C GLY A 264 -18.52 18.41 4.26
N LYS A 265 -18.83 17.37 5.06
CA LYS A 265 -18.67 17.41 6.51
C LYS A 265 -17.22 17.16 6.88
N GLU A 266 -16.63 18.11 7.59
CA GLU A 266 -15.29 18.00 8.17
C GLU A 266 -15.29 17.16 9.46
N THR A 267 -14.23 16.40 9.62
CA THR A 267 -13.84 15.73 10.86
C THR A 267 -12.38 16.05 11.12
N VAL A 268 -12.10 16.73 12.22
CA VAL A 268 -10.75 17.13 12.62
C VAL A 268 -10.17 16.08 13.57
N THR A 269 -8.94 15.68 13.34
CA THR A 269 -8.15 14.87 14.27
C THR A 269 -7.12 15.76 14.93
N GLN A 270 -7.01 15.69 16.25
CA GLN A 270 -6.14 16.55 17.06
C GLN A 270 -5.12 15.73 17.84
N SER A 271 -3.96 16.33 18.10
CA SER A 271 -2.94 15.85 19.04
C SER A 271 -3.27 16.30 20.47
N ASP A 272 -2.64 15.60 21.41
CA ASP A 272 -2.63 16.01 22.82
C ASP A 272 -1.50 17.06 23.12
N SER A 273 -1.18 17.30 24.38
CA SER A 273 -0.17 18.28 24.77
C SER A 273 1.25 17.70 24.93
N VAL A 274 1.41 16.41 24.77
CA VAL A 274 2.70 15.74 24.91
C VAL A 274 3.39 15.72 23.53
N CYS A 275 4.60 16.25 23.45
CA CYS A 275 5.31 16.33 22.17
C CYS A 275 6.82 16.20 22.33
N VAL A 276 7.51 15.85 21.26
CA VAL A 276 8.98 15.78 21.17
C VAL A 276 9.52 17.14 20.76
N LYS A 277 10.39 17.73 21.61
CA LYS A 277 10.94 19.10 21.41
C LYS A 277 12.43 19.06 21.09
N VAL A 278 12.76 18.57 19.90
CA VAL A 278 14.12 18.64 19.34
C VAL A 278 14.04 19.17 17.90
N PRO A 279 15.09 19.78 17.35
CA PRO A 279 15.12 20.18 15.95
C PRO A 279 14.85 18.97 15.03
N MET A 280 14.01 19.18 14.00
CA MET A 280 13.63 18.14 13.07
C MET A 280 13.77 18.58 11.62
N ALA A 281 14.08 17.64 10.74
CA ALA A 281 13.97 17.81 9.29
C ALA A 281 13.31 16.57 8.68
N VAL A 282 12.64 16.75 7.55
CA VAL A 282 11.98 15.67 6.81
C VAL A 282 12.45 15.69 5.37
N ILE A 283 12.91 14.54 4.87
CA ILE A 283 13.33 14.37 3.48
C ILE A 283 12.17 13.75 2.69
N VAL A 284 11.81 14.40 1.57
CA VAL A 284 10.72 13.98 0.68
C VAL A 284 11.17 13.97 -0.77
N ASN A 285 10.48 13.20 -1.63
CA ASN A 285 10.71 13.20 -3.07
C ASN A 285 9.39 13.05 -3.87
N GLY A 286 9.48 13.01 -5.19
CA GLY A 286 8.32 12.89 -6.09
C GLY A 286 7.50 11.59 -5.91
N ASN A 287 8.04 10.59 -5.23
CA ASN A 287 7.35 9.34 -4.89
C ASN A 287 6.85 9.31 -3.43
N THR A 288 6.99 10.41 -2.70
CA THR A 288 6.34 10.58 -1.38
C THR A 288 4.89 10.96 -1.62
N TYR A 289 3.91 10.19 -1.13
CA TYR A 289 2.49 10.53 -1.33
C TYR A 289 1.57 10.10 -0.19
N SER A 290 0.34 10.66 -0.17
CA SER A 290 -0.73 10.34 0.79
C SER A 290 -0.30 10.62 2.24
N ALA A 291 -0.47 9.66 3.19
CA ALA A 291 -0.12 9.84 4.60
C ALA A 291 1.30 10.41 4.80
N ALA A 292 2.26 10.07 3.94
CA ALA A 292 3.61 10.60 4.00
C ALA A 292 3.69 12.10 3.68
N GLU A 293 2.86 12.59 2.75
CA GLU A 293 2.74 14.02 2.48
C GLU A 293 2.12 14.76 3.66
N PHE A 294 1.07 14.20 4.28
CA PHE A 294 0.40 14.80 5.43
C PHE A 294 1.29 14.79 6.67
N PHE A 295 2.17 13.79 6.84
CA PHE A 295 3.21 13.81 7.87
C PHE A 295 4.13 15.02 7.70
N ALA A 296 4.69 15.19 6.51
CA ALA A 296 5.60 16.30 6.22
C ALA A 296 4.88 17.66 6.29
N ALA A 297 3.66 17.76 5.72
CA ALA A 297 2.87 18.98 5.72
C ALA A 297 2.50 19.44 7.14
N ALA A 298 2.08 18.51 8.01
CA ALA A 298 1.76 18.85 9.39
C ALA A 298 2.98 19.40 10.14
N LEU A 299 4.14 18.77 10.01
CA LEU A 299 5.38 19.25 10.62
C LEU A 299 5.82 20.61 10.06
N GLN A 300 5.64 20.85 8.74
CA GLN A 300 5.92 22.14 8.13
C GLN A 300 5.00 23.25 8.63
N GLU A 301 3.69 23.00 8.63
CA GLU A 301 2.69 24.00 9.03
C GLU A 301 2.75 24.38 10.52
N TYR A 302 3.33 23.53 11.35
CA TYR A 302 3.63 23.82 12.77
C TYR A 302 4.99 24.48 12.99
N ASP A 303 5.78 24.74 11.93
CA ASP A 303 7.18 25.18 12.03
C ASP A 303 8.02 24.21 12.91
N TRP A 304 7.64 22.91 12.90
CA TRP A 304 8.25 21.87 13.74
C TRP A 304 9.40 21.15 13.08
N ALA A 305 9.41 21.10 11.75
CA ALA A 305 10.49 20.53 10.95
C ALA A 305 10.71 21.31 9.65
N THR A 306 11.95 21.35 9.17
CA THR A 306 12.29 21.83 7.84
C THR A 306 12.11 20.69 6.83
N ILE A 307 11.34 20.93 5.78
CA ILE A 307 11.11 19.95 4.71
C ILE A 307 12.16 20.14 3.60
N VAL A 308 12.85 19.06 3.27
CA VAL A 308 13.98 19.06 2.33
C VAL A 308 13.75 18.06 1.21
N GLY A 309 14.11 18.38 -0.01
CA GLY A 309 14.09 17.45 -1.13
C GLY A 309 13.34 17.93 -2.35
N GLN A 310 12.39 17.17 -2.85
CA GLN A 310 11.64 17.47 -4.07
C GLN A 310 10.14 17.56 -3.78
N ASN A 311 9.41 18.26 -4.66
CA ASN A 311 7.95 18.33 -4.59
C ASN A 311 7.34 16.91 -4.55
N THR A 312 6.34 16.71 -3.71
CA THR A 312 5.68 15.41 -3.54
C THR A 312 4.60 15.15 -4.60
N THR A 313 3.90 14.02 -4.53
CA THR A 313 2.96 13.57 -5.58
C THR A 313 1.63 14.35 -5.60
N GLY A 314 1.10 14.81 -4.48
CA GLY A 314 -0.21 15.47 -4.39
C GLY A 314 -1.40 14.50 -4.30
N LYS A 315 -1.39 13.53 -3.37
CA LYS A 315 -2.52 12.63 -3.13
C LYS A 315 -3.31 13.07 -1.89
N GLY A 316 -4.29 13.95 -2.08
CA GLY A 316 -5.18 14.47 -1.03
C GLY A 316 -6.49 13.69 -0.86
N ARG A 317 -6.55 12.42 -1.25
CA ARG A 317 -7.74 11.55 -1.12
C ARG A 317 -7.41 10.27 -0.40
N SER A 318 -8.30 9.85 0.51
CA SER A 318 -8.22 8.54 1.14
C SER A 318 -9.19 7.56 0.51
N GLN A 319 -8.77 6.31 0.53
CA GLN A 319 -9.57 5.20 0.06
C GLN A 319 -10.06 4.37 1.24
N THR A 320 -11.21 3.74 1.02
CA THR A 320 -11.73 2.66 1.85
C THR A 320 -11.71 1.38 1.03
N THR A 321 -11.17 0.30 1.61
CA THR A 321 -11.20 -1.03 1.00
C THR A 321 -12.40 -1.80 1.52
N ILE A 322 -13.27 -2.24 0.62
CA ILE A 322 -14.51 -2.96 0.93
C ILE A 322 -14.39 -4.35 0.32
N ALA A 323 -14.31 -5.37 1.18
CA ALA A 323 -14.31 -6.76 0.75
C ALA A 323 -15.67 -7.18 0.21
N LEU A 324 -15.67 -7.96 -0.87
CA LEU A 324 -16.85 -8.55 -1.46
C LEU A 324 -17.01 -10.03 -1.04
N PRO A 325 -18.22 -10.60 -1.15
CA PRO A 325 -18.49 -11.95 -0.65
C PRO A 325 -17.70 -13.08 -1.34
N ASP A 326 -17.20 -12.85 -2.55
CA ASP A 326 -16.38 -13.78 -3.34
C ASP A 326 -14.89 -13.73 -3.00
N GLY A 327 -14.50 -12.87 -2.06
CA GLY A 327 -13.12 -12.67 -1.65
C GLY A 327 -12.40 -11.55 -2.41
N SER A 328 -12.98 -10.98 -3.44
CA SER A 328 -12.48 -9.78 -4.13
C SER A 328 -12.72 -8.52 -3.29
N ALA A 329 -12.24 -7.36 -3.73
CA ALA A 329 -12.45 -6.11 -3.02
C ALA A 329 -12.51 -4.89 -3.94
N VAL A 330 -13.16 -3.85 -3.44
CA VAL A 330 -13.16 -2.51 -4.04
C VAL A 330 -12.39 -1.56 -3.15
N HIS A 331 -11.37 -0.92 -3.70
CA HIS A 331 -10.61 0.17 -3.09
C HIS A 331 -11.10 1.48 -3.71
N ILE A 332 -11.80 2.32 -2.92
CA ILE A 332 -12.51 3.47 -3.47
C ILE A 332 -12.22 4.75 -2.67
N SER A 333 -11.98 5.87 -3.36
CA SER A 333 -11.83 7.18 -2.74
C SER A 333 -13.13 7.59 -2.07
N SER A 334 -13.09 7.72 -0.74
CA SER A 334 -14.26 7.97 0.10
C SER A 334 -14.22 9.33 0.79
N ARG A 335 -13.04 9.94 0.93
CA ARG A 335 -12.86 11.23 1.61
C ARG A 335 -11.77 12.05 0.96
N LYS A 336 -11.88 13.39 1.08
CA LYS A 336 -10.75 14.30 0.91
C LYS A 336 -10.00 14.47 2.22
N TYR A 337 -8.71 14.68 2.13
CA TYR A 337 -7.85 15.05 3.25
C TYR A 337 -7.27 16.44 3.04
N LEU A 338 -7.27 17.21 4.13
CA LEU A 338 -6.66 18.52 4.18
C LEU A 338 -5.63 18.55 5.30
N THR A 339 -4.61 19.35 5.11
CA THR A 339 -3.58 19.62 6.14
C THR A 339 -4.19 20.31 7.36
N PRO A 340 -3.46 20.50 8.47
CA PRO A 340 -3.92 21.30 9.61
C PRO A 340 -4.48 22.67 9.22
N ASN A 341 -3.84 23.36 8.28
CA ASN A 341 -4.28 24.66 7.76
C ASN A 341 -5.33 24.54 6.63
N ARG A 342 -5.90 23.36 6.44
CA ARG A 342 -6.97 23.05 5.46
C ARG A 342 -6.54 23.21 4.00
N VAL A 343 -5.28 22.94 3.72
CA VAL A 343 -4.75 22.91 2.35
C VAL A 343 -5.05 21.54 1.71
N ASP A 344 -5.58 21.56 0.50
CA ASP A 344 -5.74 20.36 -0.35
C ASP A 344 -4.45 20.16 -1.18
N LEU A 345 -3.62 19.20 -0.79
CA LEU A 345 -2.36 18.91 -1.49
C LEU A 345 -2.57 18.43 -2.94
N SER A 346 -3.76 17.90 -3.25
CA SER A 346 -4.06 17.49 -4.63
C SER A 346 -4.33 18.67 -5.56
N GLU A 347 -4.85 19.77 -5.03
CA GLU A 347 -5.05 21.02 -5.78
C GLU A 347 -3.75 21.81 -5.95
N GLN A 348 -2.81 21.67 -5.01
CA GLN A 348 -1.48 22.29 -5.08
C GLN A 348 -0.49 21.51 -5.94
N GLY A 349 -0.80 20.25 -6.29
CA GLY A 349 0.14 19.38 -7.01
C GLY A 349 1.26 18.83 -6.13
N GLY A 350 1.01 18.68 -4.84
CA GLY A 350 1.92 18.13 -3.82
C GLY A 350 2.42 19.16 -2.81
N LEU A 351 3.20 18.67 -1.84
CA LEU A 351 3.87 19.49 -0.85
C LEU A 351 5.18 20.05 -1.43
N VAL A 352 5.35 21.36 -1.36
CA VAL A 352 6.60 22.03 -1.76
C VAL A 352 7.56 22.05 -0.58
N PRO A 353 8.77 21.49 -0.69
CA PRO A 353 9.74 21.52 0.39
C PRO A 353 10.29 22.94 0.63
N ASP A 354 10.70 23.23 1.87
CA ASP A 354 11.33 24.50 2.27
C ASP A 354 12.70 24.66 1.61
N VAL A 355 13.42 23.54 1.45
CA VAL A 355 14.73 23.48 0.83
C VAL A 355 14.69 22.48 -0.34
N VAL A 356 14.65 23.00 -1.55
CA VAL A 356 14.61 22.16 -2.76
C VAL A 356 16.02 21.61 -3.06
N VAL A 357 16.14 20.29 -3.05
CA VAL A 357 17.40 19.58 -3.33
C VAL A 357 17.13 18.39 -4.25
N ALA A 358 17.73 18.38 -5.42
CA ALA A 358 17.72 17.24 -6.33
C ALA A 358 18.61 16.10 -5.78
N PRO A 359 18.28 14.81 -6.05
CA PRO A 359 19.21 13.72 -5.75
C PRO A 359 20.51 13.95 -6.56
N ALA A 360 21.65 13.68 -5.94
CA ALA A 360 22.94 13.75 -6.64
C ALA A 360 23.00 12.62 -7.67
N ALA A 361 23.26 12.97 -8.93
CA ALA A 361 23.52 11.99 -9.97
C ALA A 361 24.94 11.43 -9.76
N ASP A 362 25.11 10.13 -9.78
CA ASP A 362 26.39 9.40 -9.76
C ASP A 362 27.35 9.77 -8.60
N SER A 363 26.82 10.07 -7.41
CA SER A 363 27.60 10.42 -6.22
C SER A 363 27.33 9.45 -5.08
N ASP A 364 28.37 9.06 -4.35
CA ASP A 364 28.27 8.32 -3.08
C ASP A 364 27.72 9.18 -1.93
N VAL A 365 27.51 10.49 -2.18
CA VAL A 365 27.04 11.47 -1.21
C VAL A 365 25.52 11.64 -1.33
N ASP A 366 24.80 11.45 -0.25
CA ASP A 366 23.36 11.75 -0.16
C ASP A 366 23.14 13.26 0.12
N ALA A 367 23.13 14.06 -0.97
CA ALA A 367 22.99 15.51 -0.88
C ALA A 367 21.72 15.96 -0.16
N GLN A 368 20.62 15.19 -0.27
CA GLN A 368 19.37 15.51 0.44
C GLN A 368 19.50 15.27 1.94
N LEU A 369 20.15 14.19 2.34
CA LEU A 369 20.44 13.93 3.77
C LEU A 369 21.39 14.96 4.35
N GLU A 370 22.45 15.36 3.63
CA GLU A 370 23.34 16.42 4.08
C GLU A 370 22.63 17.76 4.24
N ALA A 371 21.75 18.11 3.29
CA ALA A 371 20.96 19.33 3.37
C ALA A 371 19.96 19.28 4.55
N ALA A 372 19.33 18.13 4.81
CA ALA A 372 18.45 17.94 5.96
C ALA A 372 19.21 18.11 7.30
N ILE A 373 20.41 17.54 7.41
CA ILE A 373 21.27 17.71 8.60
C ILE A 373 21.67 19.20 8.76
N ALA A 374 22.00 19.89 7.67
CA ALA A 374 22.36 21.31 7.72
C ALA A 374 21.16 22.22 8.08
N ALA A 375 19.94 21.78 7.83
CA ALA A 375 18.69 22.49 8.16
C ALA A 375 18.28 22.33 9.64
N LEU A 376 18.87 21.43 10.40
CA LEU A 376 18.60 21.25 11.84
C LEU A 376 19.16 22.47 12.61
N ARG A 377 18.26 23.25 13.18
CA ARG A 377 18.61 24.48 13.90
C ARG A 377 18.11 24.47 15.33
#